data_50e1f536e842848fc85395f2566c40d9
#
_entry.id   50e1f536e842848fc85395f2566c40d9
#
_cell.length_a   1.000
_cell.length_b   1.000
_cell.length_c   1.000
_cell.angle_alpha   90.00
_cell.angle_beta   90.00
_cell.angle_gamma   90.00
#
_symmetry.space_group_name_H-M   'P 1'
#
loop_
_entity.id
_entity.type
_entity.pdbx_description
1 polymer ?
#
loop_
_entity_poly.entity_id
_entity_poly.type
_entity_poly.pdbx_seq_one_letter_code
_entity_poly.pdbx_strand_id
1 'polypeptide(L)'
;FELTFVHLFEETECWFAFTYPWSCEENDQLVEELSQEASAKGIYFYKELLTHSLDGRKCDVLTISSQAGITSESEEKIGSLFPEAQERAFKFQGKEIVFISSRVHPGETPGSHMMNGFLKFLVSDDPRAAALRDQFVFKVVPILNPDGVFRGHYRTDTKGMNLNRVYNTPSASDHPTIFAVKELIMHYHRKSKEGIYCYIDLHGHASKKGIFVYGNYMDYQRQIETCLFAKLMSLNCINFDFEGYCFQEKNMRAKDKRDGLSKEGSGRVALFKAMNLVRCYTLEANYN
;
A
#
# COMPACT_ATOMS: atom_id res chain seq x y z
N PHE A 1 -2.37 28.85 9.66
CA PHE A 1 -0.94 29.00 9.44
C PHE A 1 -0.72 29.89 8.24
N GLU A 2 0.20 30.83 8.36
CA GLU A 2 0.64 31.70 7.27
C GLU A 2 2.13 31.43 7.02
N LEU A 3 2.51 31.29 5.76
CA LEU A 3 3.90 31.13 5.33
C LEU A 3 4.25 32.30 4.42
N THR A 4 5.22 33.10 4.83
CA THR A 4 5.76 34.19 4.03
C THR A 4 7.18 33.85 3.59
N PHE A 5 7.46 33.96 2.30
CA PHE A 5 8.79 33.73 1.72
C PHE A 5 9.02 34.64 0.53
N VAL A 6 10.30 34.81 0.19
CA VAL A 6 10.71 35.56 -1.01
C VAL A 6 11.12 34.56 -2.09
N HIS A 7 10.57 34.70 -3.29
CA HIS A 7 10.92 33.88 -4.45
C HIS A 7 11.33 34.82 -5.60
N LEU A 8 12.47 34.54 -6.23
CA LEU A 8 12.89 35.20 -7.45
C LEU A 8 12.39 34.38 -8.63
N PHE A 9 11.50 34.97 -9.42
CA PHE A 9 10.98 34.32 -10.62
C PHE A 9 12.01 34.44 -11.75
N GLU A 10 12.71 33.35 -12.04
CA GLU A 10 13.66 33.25 -13.15
C GLU A 10 13.00 32.59 -14.39
N GLU A 11 11.86 31.93 -14.20
CA GLU A 11 11.09 31.23 -15.23
C GLU A 11 9.72 31.86 -15.41
N THR A 12 9.08 31.57 -16.56
CA THR A 12 7.76 32.11 -16.91
C THR A 12 6.62 31.49 -16.08
N GLU A 13 6.84 30.29 -15.52
CA GLU A 13 5.88 29.58 -14.67
C GLU A 13 6.58 29.06 -13.41
N CYS A 14 5.89 29.15 -12.28
CA CYS A 14 6.36 28.65 -11.01
C CYS A 14 5.23 27.98 -10.25
N TRP A 15 5.49 26.81 -9.71
CA TRP A 15 4.51 26.01 -8.99
C TRP A 15 4.90 25.89 -7.52
N PHE A 16 3.92 26.09 -6.64
CA PHE A 16 4.07 25.92 -5.19
C PHE A 16 3.22 24.76 -4.72
N ALA A 17 3.81 23.84 -3.98
CA ALA A 17 3.12 22.70 -3.40
C ALA A 17 3.48 22.53 -1.92
N PHE A 18 2.56 21.96 -1.14
CA PHE A 18 2.77 21.63 0.28
C PHE A 18 3.94 20.65 0.47
N THR A 19 4.09 19.72 -0.45
CA THR A 19 5.14 18.70 -0.48
C THR A 19 5.39 18.31 -1.93
N TYR A 20 6.41 17.49 -2.20
CA TYR A 20 6.65 16.96 -3.54
C TYR A 20 5.41 16.20 -4.02
N PRO A 21 4.74 16.67 -5.09
CA PRO A 21 3.57 16.00 -5.62
C PRO A 21 3.91 14.61 -6.17
N TRP A 22 2.88 13.78 -6.31
CA TRP A 22 2.93 12.54 -7.05
C TRP A 22 1.52 12.25 -7.58
N SER A 23 1.32 12.39 -8.87
CA SER A 23 0.04 12.24 -9.56
C SER A 23 -0.27 10.81 -9.96
N CYS A 24 -1.49 10.58 -10.46
CA CYS A 24 -1.87 9.29 -11.06
C CYS A 24 -1.05 9.03 -12.34
N GLU A 25 -0.84 10.06 -13.15
CA GLU A 25 -0.10 9.99 -14.42
C GLU A 25 1.37 9.62 -14.18
N GLU A 26 2.04 10.27 -13.23
CA GLU A 26 3.41 9.92 -12.84
C GLU A 26 3.51 8.48 -12.32
N ASN A 27 2.50 8.03 -11.56
CA ASN A 27 2.44 6.65 -11.12
C ASN A 27 2.31 5.67 -12.30
N ASP A 28 1.41 5.95 -13.24
CA ASP A 28 1.19 5.10 -14.41
C ASP A 28 2.43 5.03 -15.30
N GLN A 29 3.11 6.16 -15.49
CA GLN A 29 4.38 6.21 -16.21
C GLN A 29 5.46 5.35 -15.53
N LEU A 30 5.66 5.52 -14.21
CA LEU A 30 6.64 4.72 -13.48
C LEU A 30 6.33 3.23 -13.55
N VAL A 31 5.07 2.83 -13.42
CA VAL A 31 4.66 1.42 -13.49
C VAL A 31 4.95 0.84 -14.87
N GLU A 32 4.72 1.60 -15.95
CA GLU A 32 5.03 1.19 -17.31
C GLU A 32 6.55 1.03 -17.52
N GLU A 33 7.34 2.01 -17.09
CA GLU A 33 8.82 1.94 -17.16
C GLU A 33 9.35 0.70 -16.41
N LEU A 34 8.86 0.45 -15.21
CA LEU A 34 9.27 -0.72 -14.41
C LEU A 34 8.79 -2.05 -14.99
N SER A 35 7.65 -2.08 -15.66
CA SER A 35 7.15 -3.27 -16.36
C SER A 35 8.09 -3.65 -17.52
N GLN A 36 8.54 -2.65 -18.29
CA GLN A 36 9.50 -2.85 -19.40
C GLN A 36 10.86 -3.30 -18.87
N GLU A 37 11.37 -2.67 -17.81
CA GLU A 37 12.61 -3.05 -17.15
C GLU A 37 12.54 -4.49 -16.61
N ALA A 38 11.46 -4.85 -15.93
CA ALA A 38 11.21 -6.19 -15.39
C ALA A 38 11.21 -7.24 -16.50
N SER A 39 10.53 -6.94 -17.63
CA SER A 39 10.51 -7.82 -18.80
C SER A 39 11.91 -8.07 -19.36
N ALA A 40 12.72 -7.03 -19.51
CA ALA A 40 14.10 -7.13 -19.99
C ALA A 40 15.00 -7.99 -19.07
N LYS A 41 14.68 -8.06 -17.77
CA LYS A 41 15.40 -8.83 -16.74
C LYS A 41 14.79 -10.22 -16.47
N GLY A 42 13.72 -10.60 -17.17
CA GLY A 42 13.03 -11.87 -16.92
C GLY A 42 12.33 -11.94 -15.58
N ILE A 43 11.99 -10.80 -14.99
CA ILE A 43 11.20 -10.69 -13.74
C ILE A 43 9.72 -10.76 -14.12
N TYR A 44 8.92 -11.55 -13.38
CA TYR A 44 7.48 -11.55 -13.56
C TYR A 44 6.91 -10.26 -13.03
N PHE A 45 6.30 -9.49 -13.91
CA PHE A 45 5.62 -8.23 -13.59
C PHE A 45 4.31 -8.19 -14.37
N TYR A 46 3.18 -8.19 -13.67
CA TYR A 46 1.87 -8.21 -14.31
C TYR A 46 0.95 -7.16 -13.67
N LYS A 47 0.43 -6.24 -14.49
CA LYS A 47 -0.50 -5.19 -14.07
C LYS A 47 -1.91 -5.58 -14.45
N GLU A 48 -2.85 -5.47 -13.50
CA GLU A 48 -4.27 -5.74 -13.69
C GLU A 48 -5.10 -4.57 -13.15
N LEU A 49 -6.17 -4.21 -13.87
CA LEU A 49 -7.20 -3.35 -13.31
C LEU A 49 -8.00 -4.14 -12.28
N LEU A 50 -7.82 -3.82 -11.00
CA LEU A 50 -8.56 -4.47 -9.91
C LEU A 50 -10.03 -4.03 -9.89
N THR A 51 -10.28 -2.73 -9.98
CA THR A 51 -11.61 -2.12 -10.00
C THR A 51 -11.53 -0.66 -10.45
N HIS A 52 -12.69 -0.07 -10.70
CA HIS A 52 -12.81 1.38 -10.86
C HIS A 52 -13.21 2.06 -9.54
N SER A 53 -12.76 3.30 -9.36
CA SER A 53 -13.17 4.18 -8.27
C SER A 53 -14.58 4.76 -8.53
N LEU A 54 -15.07 5.59 -7.61
CA LEU A 54 -16.38 6.26 -7.75
C LEU A 54 -16.49 7.15 -9.00
N ASP A 55 -15.38 7.81 -9.38
CA ASP A 55 -15.33 8.65 -10.59
C ASP A 55 -14.87 7.87 -11.85
N GLY A 56 -14.78 6.54 -11.77
CA GLY A 56 -14.38 5.69 -12.88
C GLY A 56 -12.87 5.60 -13.13
N ARG A 57 -12.01 6.09 -12.21
CA ARG A 57 -10.55 5.97 -12.34
C ARG A 57 -10.08 4.58 -11.99
N LYS A 58 -9.00 4.16 -12.63
CA LYS A 58 -8.40 2.84 -12.40
C LYS A 58 -7.81 2.73 -11.00
N CYS A 59 -8.07 1.60 -10.35
CA CYS A 59 -7.34 1.12 -9.18
C CYS A 59 -6.67 -0.18 -9.59
N ASP A 60 -5.38 -0.11 -9.88
CA ASP A 60 -4.61 -1.23 -10.39
C ASP A 60 -3.97 -2.05 -9.27
N VAL A 61 -3.76 -3.34 -9.54
CA VAL A 61 -2.92 -4.22 -8.72
C VAL A 61 -1.77 -4.77 -9.57
N LEU A 62 -0.57 -4.73 -9.02
CA LEU A 62 0.63 -5.27 -9.62
C LEU A 62 0.95 -6.63 -8.98
N THR A 63 1.34 -7.60 -9.79
CA THR A 63 1.88 -8.89 -9.34
C THR A 63 3.34 -8.97 -9.74
N ILE A 64 4.24 -9.04 -8.76
CA ILE A 64 5.69 -9.05 -9.00
C ILE A 64 6.32 -10.25 -8.29
N SER A 65 7.15 -11.03 -9.02
CA SER A 65 7.86 -12.20 -8.49
C SER A 65 9.01 -12.60 -9.42
N SER A 66 9.82 -13.58 -9.05
CA SER A 66 10.67 -14.27 -10.01
C SER A 66 9.85 -15.30 -10.79
N GLN A 67 10.45 -15.90 -11.82
CA GLN A 67 9.83 -17.01 -12.57
C GLN A 67 9.76 -18.33 -11.77
N ALA A 68 10.48 -18.42 -10.65
CA ALA A 68 10.47 -19.63 -9.82
C ALA A 68 9.06 -19.88 -9.25
N GLY A 69 8.59 -21.12 -9.35
CA GLY A 69 7.28 -21.52 -8.85
C GLY A 69 6.08 -21.05 -9.68
N ILE A 70 6.29 -20.35 -10.80
CA ILE A 70 5.21 -19.97 -11.70
C ILE A 70 4.55 -21.23 -12.30
N THR A 71 3.22 -21.20 -12.43
CA THR A 71 2.45 -22.29 -13.06
C THR A 71 1.86 -21.84 -14.40
N SER A 72 1.32 -22.75 -15.16
CA SER A 72 0.57 -22.43 -16.38
C SER A 72 -0.87 -22.02 -16.12
N GLU A 73 -1.30 -22.01 -14.84
CA GLU A 73 -2.66 -21.64 -14.46
C GLU A 73 -2.72 -20.18 -14.05
N SER A 74 -3.72 -19.46 -14.54
CA SER A 74 -4.06 -18.12 -14.07
C SER A 74 -4.83 -18.15 -12.74
N GLU A 75 -4.74 -17.08 -11.98
CA GLU A 75 -5.55 -16.88 -10.78
C GLU A 75 -7.06 -16.86 -11.13
N GLU A 76 -7.90 -17.20 -10.17
CA GLU A 76 -9.35 -17.23 -10.35
C GLU A 76 -9.94 -15.82 -10.47
N LYS A 77 -11.02 -15.66 -11.21
CA LYS A 77 -11.85 -14.46 -11.17
C LYS A 77 -12.57 -14.38 -9.83
N ILE A 78 -12.64 -13.18 -9.26
CA ILE A 78 -13.21 -12.92 -7.94
C ILE A 78 -14.43 -12.00 -8.09
N GLY A 79 -15.61 -12.58 -8.15
CA GLY A 79 -16.86 -11.81 -8.25
C GLY A 79 -16.82 -10.77 -9.38
N SER A 80 -17.05 -9.50 -9.03
CA SER A 80 -17.03 -8.36 -9.95
C SER A 80 -15.66 -7.69 -10.09
N LEU A 81 -14.63 -8.20 -9.42
CA LEU A 81 -13.27 -7.68 -9.52
C LEU A 81 -12.66 -8.03 -10.87
N PHE A 82 -11.68 -7.24 -11.30
CA PHE A 82 -10.98 -7.43 -12.58
C PHE A 82 -11.92 -7.33 -13.79
N PRO A 83 -12.64 -6.21 -13.94
CA PRO A 83 -13.74 -6.09 -14.92
C PRO A 83 -13.27 -6.23 -16.37
N GLU A 84 -12.02 -5.87 -16.66
CA GLU A 84 -11.43 -5.88 -18.00
C GLU A 84 -10.53 -7.10 -18.26
N ALA A 85 -10.26 -7.93 -17.24
CA ALA A 85 -9.31 -9.02 -17.38
C ALA A 85 -9.89 -10.17 -18.22
N GLN A 86 -9.26 -10.44 -19.36
CA GLN A 86 -9.47 -11.68 -20.11
C GLN A 86 -8.76 -12.84 -19.40
N GLU A 87 -7.53 -12.61 -18.96
CA GLU A 87 -6.71 -13.51 -18.15
C GLU A 87 -6.22 -12.77 -16.90
N ARG A 88 -6.03 -13.53 -15.82
CA ARG A 88 -5.48 -13.05 -14.57
C ARG A 88 -3.97 -13.34 -14.52
N ALA A 89 -3.27 -12.74 -13.53
CA ALA A 89 -1.90 -13.12 -13.21
C ALA A 89 -1.77 -14.64 -13.04
N PHE A 90 -0.61 -15.20 -13.36
CA PHE A 90 -0.34 -16.62 -13.12
C PHE A 90 -0.25 -16.93 -11.62
N LYS A 91 -0.64 -18.16 -11.26
CA LYS A 91 -0.45 -18.72 -9.92
C LYS A 91 1.01 -19.09 -9.69
N PHE A 92 1.42 -19.01 -8.43
CA PHE A 92 2.73 -19.43 -7.97
C PHE A 92 2.58 -20.52 -6.90
N GLN A 93 3.46 -21.52 -6.93
CA GLN A 93 3.55 -22.56 -5.90
C GLN A 93 4.73 -22.31 -4.97
N GLY A 94 4.53 -22.58 -3.68
CA GLY A 94 5.57 -22.50 -2.67
C GLY A 94 5.99 -21.06 -2.30
N LYS A 95 5.17 -20.06 -2.63
CA LYS A 95 5.43 -18.66 -2.29
C LYS A 95 4.27 -18.04 -1.53
N GLU A 96 4.58 -17.43 -0.40
CA GLU A 96 3.63 -16.62 0.35
C GLU A 96 3.44 -15.24 -0.32
N ILE A 97 2.34 -14.58 -0.01
CA ILE A 97 2.00 -13.28 -0.58
C ILE A 97 2.39 -12.17 0.39
N VAL A 98 3.15 -11.18 -0.10
CA VAL A 98 3.33 -9.88 0.56
C VAL A 98 2.41 -8.87 -0.13
N PHE A 99 1.44 -8.33 0.62
CA PHE A 99 0.50 -7.36 0.09
C PHE A 99 0.85 -5.95 0.57
N ILE A 100 1.00 -5.02 -0.37
CA ILE A 100 1.38 -3.64 -0.06
C ILE A 100 0.41 -2.68 -0.75
N SER A 101 -0.09 -1.71 0.02
CA SER A 101 -0.95 -0.65 -0.49
C SER A 101 -0.42 0.74 -0.13
N SER A 102 -0.88 1.76 -0.84
CA SER A 102 -0.54 3.15 -0.57
C SER A 102 -1.65 4.11 -0.97
N ARG A 103 -1.53 5.37 -0.56
CA ARG A 103 -2.38 6.49 -0.99
C ARG A 103 -3.87 6.29 -0.75
N VAL A 104 -4.24 5.65 0.35
CA VAL A 104 -5.62 5.69 0.85
C VAL A 104 -6.00 7.12 1.28
N HIS A 105 -5.04 7.89 1.81
CA HIS A 105 -5.12 9.33 2.00
C HIS A 105 -4.39 10.04 0.86
N PRO A 106 -5.09 10.81 0.01
CA PRO A 106 -4.51 11.34 -1.23
C PRO A 106 -3.35 12.32 -1.04
N GLY A 107 -3.38 13.15 0.01
CA GLY A 107 -2.34 14.13 0.30
C GLY A 107 -1.07 13.53 0.94
N GLU A 108 -1.08 12.25 1.29
CA GLU A 108 0.06 11.58 1.92
C GLU A 108 1.06 11.06 0.86
N THR A 109 1.67 11.98 0.09
CA THR A 109 2.64 11.65 -0.97
C THR A 109 3.89 10.91 -0.49
N PRO A 110 4.36 11.01 0.78
CA PRO A 110 5.45 10.17 1.28
C PRO A 110 5.16 8.67 1.09
N GLY A 111 3.89 8.25 1.17
CA GLY A 111 3.48 6.88 0.87
C GLY A 111 3.82 6.45 -0.56
N SER A 112 3.60 7.34 -1.56
CA SER A 112 4.00 7.05 -2.94
C SER A 112 5.52 7.02 -3.12
N HIS A 113 6.25 7.93 -2.50
CA HIS A 113 7.72 7.94 -2.61
C HIS A 113 8.34 6.68 -2.00
N MET A 114 7.80 6.18 -0.86
CA MET A 114 8.18 4.87 -0.32
C MET A 114 7.84 3.73 -1.28
N MET A 115 6.63 3.75 -1.87
CA MET A 115 6.19 2.77 -2.86
C MET A 115 7.10 2.74 -4.09
N ASN A 116 7.46 3.92 -4.61
CA ASN A 116 8.35 4.05 -5.77
C ASN A 116 9.73 3.47 -5.50
N GLY A 117 10.30 3.78 -4.34
CA GLY A 117 11.58 3.20 -3.90
C GLY A 117 11.51 1.68 -3.77
N PHE A 118 10.42 1.16 -3.21
CA PHE A 118 10.17 -0.27 -3.06
C PHE A 118 10.02 -0.98 -4.42
N LEU A 119 9.22 -0.43 -5.34
CA LEU A 119 9.02 -0.99 -6.68
C LEU A 119 10.33 -1.00 -7.49
N LYS A 120 11.08 0.11 -7.48
CA LYS A 120 12.40 0.20 -8.12
C LYS A 120 13.38 -0.84 -7.54
N PHE A 121 13.38 -0.99 -6.22
CA PHE A 121 14.18 -2.02 -5.57
C PHE A 121 13.76 -3.43 -5.99
N LEU A 122 12.47 -3.74 -6.02
CA LEU A 122 12.00 -5.06 -6.45
C LEU A 122 12.35 -5.42 -7.89
N VAL A 123 12.48 -4.45 -8.79
CA VAL A 123 12.84 -4.67 -10.20
C VAL A 123 14.35 -4.59 -10.42
N SER A 124 15.12 -4.17 -9.41
CA SER A 124 16.59 -4.05 -9.52
C SER A 124 17.33 -5.40 -9.56
N ASP A 125 18.62 -5.32 -9.91
CA ASP A 125 19.55 -6.45 -9.89
C ASP A 125 20.18 -6.69 -8.51
N ASP A 126 19.70 -6.00 -7.46
CA ASP A 126 20.14 -6.22 -6.08
C ASP A 126 19.86 -7.69 -5.67
N PRO A 127 20.86 -8.42 -5.16
CA PRO A 127 20.69 -9.82 -4.77
C PRO A 127 19.64 -10.03 -3.67
N ARG A 128 19.39 -9.01 -2.84
CA ARG A 128 18.33 -9.05 -1.84
C ARG A 128 16.94 -8.97 -2.49
N ALA A 129 16.79 -8.16 -3.54
CA ALA A 129 15.56 -8.09 -4.32
C ALA A 129 15.29 -9.41 -5.05
N ALA A 130 16.33 -10.03 -5.63
CA ALA A 130 16.23 -11.35 -6.24
C ALA A 130 15.77 -12.41 -5.24
N ALA A 131 16.39 -12.48 -4.05
CA ALA A 131 16.02 -13.42 -3.00
C ALA A 131 14.57 -13.22 -2.52
N LEU A 132 14.10 -11.97 -2.40
CA LEU A 132 12.73 -11.67 -2.04
C LEU A 132 11.74 -12.12 -3.14
N ARG A 133 12.04 -11.87 -4.41
CA ARG A 133 11.19 -12.33 -5.53
C ARG A 133 11.17 -13.87 -5.64
N ASP A 134 12.25 -14.55 -5.25
CA ASP A 134 12.30 -16.01 -5.23
C ASP A 134 11.42 -16.60 -4.12
N GLN A 135 11.29 -15.91 -3.01
CA GLN A 135 10.56 -16.36 -1.84
C GLN A 135 9.07 -15.94 -1.83
N PHE A 136 8.74 -14.77 -2.39
CA PHE A 136 7.42 -14.17 -2.27
C PHE A 136 6.80 -13.80 -3.62
N VAL A 137 5.46 -13.73 -3.61
CA VAL A 137 4.68 -13.00 -4.61
C VAL A 137 4.25 -11.67 -4.00
N PHE A 138 4.64 -10.57 -4.63
CA PHE A 138 4.24 -9.24 -4.20
C PHE A 138 2.96 -8.83 -4.92
N LYS A 139 1.92 -8.51 -4.17
CA LYS A 139 0.68 -7.89 -4.66
C LYS A 139 0.67 -6.44 -4.19
N VAL A 140 0.73 -5.52 -5.13
CA VAL A 140 0.96 -4.10 -4.83
C VAL A 140 -0.16 -3.25 -5.42
N VAL A 141 -0.80 -2.43 -4.59
CA VAL A 141 -1.79 -1.43 -5.01
C VAL A 141 -1.20 -0.04 -4.76
N PRO A 142 -0.65 0.64 -5.79
CA PRO A 142 0.07 1.90 -5.60
C PRO A 142 -0.81 3.05 -5.11
N ILE A 143 -2.05 3.15 -5.61
CA ILE A 143 -2.98 4.22 -5.27
C ILE A 143 -4.37 3.65 -4.95
N LEU A 144 -4.74 3.68 -3.66
CA LEU A 144 -6.06 3.23 -3.19
C LEU A 144 -7.18 4.24 -3.41
N ASN A 145 -6.84 5.53 -3.48
CA ASN A 145 -7.79 6.62 -3.65
C ASN A 145 -7.44 7.48 -4.86
N PRO A 146 -7.57 6.93 -6.09
CA PRO A 146 -7.19 7.65 -7.31
C PRO A 146 -8.03 8.91 -7.55
N ASP A 147 -9.29 8.94 -7.13
CA ASP A 147 -10.13 10.13 -7.26
C ASP A 147 -9.64 11.28 -6.38
N GLY A 148 -9.32 10.99 -5.14
CA GLY A 148 -8.77 11.97 -4.22
C GLY A 148 -7.41 12.49 -4.68
N VAL A 149 -6.54 11.62 -5.22
CA VAL A 149 -5.25 12.04 -5.80
C VAL A 149 -5.45 12.96 -6.98
N PHE A 150 -6.31 12.59 -7.94
CA PHE A 150 -6.60 13.40 -9.13
C PHE A 150 -7.21 14.76 -8.79
N ARG A 151 -8.11 14.80 -7.80
CA ARG A 151 -8.79 16.03 -7.37
C ARG A 151 -7.97 16.88 -6.38
N GLY A 152 -6.80 16.42 -5.96
CA GLY A 152 -5.96 17.12 -4.98
C GLY A 152 -6.55 17.15 -3.58
N HIS A 153 -7.35 16.16 -3.19
CA HIS A 153 -7.86 16.06 -1.83
C HIS A 153 -6.71 15.73 -0.85
N TYR A 154 -6.83 16.23 0.38
CA TYR A 154 -5.83 15.93 1.39
C TYR A 154 -6.01 14.54 2.02
N ARG A 155 -7.28 14.12 2.31
CA ARG A 155 -7.52 12.94 3.14
C ARG A 155 -8.66 12.04 2.68
N THR A 156 -9.70 12.57 2.12
CA THR A 156 -10.96 11.87 1.85
C THR A 156 -11.13 11.52 0.38
N ASP A 157 -12.10 10.67 0.11
CA ASP A 157 -12.60 10.43 -1.25
C ASP A 157 -13.49 11.58 -1.73
N THR A 158 -14.16 11.40 -2.87
CA THR A 158 -15.05 12.39 -3.49
C THR A 158 -16.36 12.61 -2.73
N LYS A 159 -16.74 11.69 -1.82
CA LYS A 159 -17.89 11.81 -0.92
C LYS A 159 -17.52 12.37 0.46
N GLY A 160 -16.27 12.77 0.68
CA GLY A 160 -15.77 13.24 1.98
C GLY A 160 -15.51 12.12 2.98
N MET A 161 -15.48 10.85 2.54
CA MET A 161 -15.25 9.69 3.39
C MET A 161 -13.75 9.44 3.58
N ASN A 162 -13.33 9.22 4.82
CA ASN A 162 -12.00 8.69 5.12
C ASN A 162 -11.97 7.17 4.84
N LEU A 163 -11.44 6.79 3.69
CA LEU A 163 -11.42 5.40 3.24
C LEU A 163 -10.64 4.47 4.18
N ASN A 164 -9.69 5.00 4.97
CA ASN A 164 -8.99 4.21 5.99
C ASN A 164 -9.78 4.07 7.30
N ARG A 165 -11.11 4.15 7.24
CA ARG A 165 -12.04 3.89 8.36
C ARG A 165 -13.16 2.92 7.98
N VAL A 166 -13.18 2.43 6.75
CA VAL A 166 -14.30 1.62 6.23
C VAL A 166 -13.93 0.16 5.95
N TYR A 167 -12.72 -0.28 6.23
CA TYR A 167 -12.29 -1.67 5.97
C TYR A 167 -13.08 -2.74 6.73
N ASN A 168 -13.75 -2.40 7.84
CA ASN A 168 -14.61 -3.38 8.53
C ASN A 168 -15.75 -3.85 7.64
N THR A 169 -16.46 -2.91 7.00
CA THR A 169 -17.65 -3.16 6.20
C THR A 169 -17.67 -2.26 4.95
N PRO A 170 -16.71 -2.40 4.03
CA PRO A 170 -16.71 -1.58 2.82
C PRO A 170 -17.88 -2.01 1.93
N SER A 171 -18.51 -1.04 1.26
CA SER A 171 -19.55 -1.25 0.26
C SER A 171 -18.95 -1.17 -1.14
N ALA A 172 -19.33 -2.07 -2.03
CA ALA A 172 -18.91 -2.06 -3.42
C ALA A 172 -19.38 -0.78 -4.17
N SER A 173 -20.55 -0.23 -3.77
CA SER A 173 -21.11 0.99 -4.36
C SER A 173 -20.54 2.28 -3.80
N ASP A 174 -20.13 2.29 -2.52
CA ASP A 174 -19.69 3.52 -1.83
C ASP A 174 -18.17 3.58 -1.67
N HIS A 175 -17.52 2.45 -1.53
CA HIS A 175 -16.08 2.33 -1.27
C HIS A 175 -15.43 1.28 -2.20
N PRO A 176 -15.61 1.38 -3.55
CA PRO A 176 -15.28 0.29 -4.47
C PRO A 176 -13.82 -0.17 -4.38
N THR A 177 -12.86 0.74 -4.21
CA THR A 177 -11.44 0.40 -4.13
C THR A 177 -11.10 -0.36 -2.85
N ILE A 178 -11.65 0.06 -1.71
CA ILE A 178 -11.44 -0.62 -0.42
C ILE A 178 -12.16 -1.97 -0.39
N PHE A 179 -13.37 -2.03 -0.93
CA PHE A 179 -14.10 -3.29 -1.09
C PHE A 179 -13.27 -4.28 -1.90
N ALA A 180 -12.78 -3.86 -3.08
CA ALA A 180 -12.01 -4.72 -3.98
C ALA A 180 -10.71 -5.21 -3.33
N VAL A 181 -9.95 -4.33 -2.69
CA VAL A 181 -8.70 -4.70 -2.01
C VAL A 181 -8.97 -5.66 -0.86
N LYS A 182 -9.99 -5.41 -0.04
CA LYS A 182 -10.35 -6.31 1.05
C LYS A 182 -10.77 -7.69 0.54
N GLU A 183 -11.64 -7.75 -0.47
CA GLU A 183 -12.07 -9.03 -1.07
C GLU A 183 -10.89 -9.80 -1.67
N LEU A 184 -9.97 -9.10 -2.36
CA LEU A 184 -8.76 -9.71 -2.91
C LEU A 184 -7.87 -10.32 -1.82
N ILE A 185 -7.59 -9.57 -0.76
CA ILE A 185 -6.80 -10.02 0.39
C ILE A 185 -7.49 -11.22 1.07
N MET A 186 -8.80 -11.13 1.31
CA MET A 186 -9.56 -12.22 1.94
C MET A 186 -9.62 -13.48 1.05
N HIS A 187 -9.65 -13.30 -0.28
CA HIS A 187 -9.56 -14.41 -1.23
C HIS A 187 -8.22 -15.15 -1.08
N TYR A 188 -7.10 -14.42 -1.11
CA TYR A 188 -5.78 -15.04 -0.93
C TYR A 188 -5.64 -15.72 0.44
N HIS A 189 -6.13 -15.09 1.50
CA HIS A 189 -6.11 -15.69 2.83
C HIS A 189 -6.87 -17.03 2.91
N ARG A 190 -7.99 -17.17 2.17
CA ARG A 190 -8.83 -18.37 2.20
C ARG A 190 -8.38 -19.45 1.21
N LYS A 191 -7.83 -19.06 0.06
CA LYS A 191 -7.63 -19.94 -1.09
C LYS A 191 -6.16 -20.25 -1.39
N SER A 192 -5.24 -19.37 -1.06
CA SER A 192 -3.82 -19.66 -1.21
C SER A 192 -3.40 -20.65 -0.13
N LYS A 193 -2.73 -21.74 -0.54
CA LYS A 193 -2.19 -22.74 0.38
C LYS A 193 -1.11 -22.13 1.29
N GLU A 194 -0.30 -21.26 0.73
CA GLU A 194 0.78 -20.57 1.41
C GLU A 194 0.27 -19.35 2.18
N GLY A 195 -0.84 -18.72 1.72
CA GLY A 195 -1.50 -17.61 2.38
C GLY A 195 -0.79 -16.27 2.22
N ILE A 196 -1.18 -15.32 3.09
CA ILE A 196 -0.57 -13.99 3.16
C ILE A 196 0.46 -13.96 4.27
N TYR A 197 1.70 -13.65 3.90
CA TYR A 197 2.80 -13.47 4.84
C TYR A 197 2.70 -12.14 5.59
N CYS A 198 2.42 -11.04 4.86
CA CYS A 198 2.45 -9.71 5.42
C CYS A 198 1.50 -8.76 4.65
N TYR A 199 0.88 -7.84 5.39
CA TYR A 199 0.18 -6.67 4.84
C TYR A 199 0.84 -5.39 5.34
N ILE A 200 1.19 -4.49 4.43
CA ILE A 200 1.76 -3.17 4.74
C ILE A 200 0.98 -2.09 4.00
N ASP A 201 0.50 -1.09 4.73
CA ASP A 201 -0.13 0.11 4.18
C ASP A 201 0.79 1.32 4.38
N LEU A 202 1.16 1.98 3.28
CA LEU A 202 2.13 3.08 3.27
C LEU A 202 1.41 4.41 3.39
N HIS A 203 1.84 5.21 4.37
CA HIS A 203 1.23 6.48 4.74
C HIS A 203 2.24 7.61 4.87
N GLY A 204 1.72 8.84 4.97
CA GLY A 204 2.49 10.03 5.34
C GLY A 204 2.01 10.63 6.65
N HIS A 205 2.93 11.04 7.53
CA HIS A 205 2.62 11.61 8.84
C HIS A 205 3.11 13.05 8.99
N ALA A 206 2.18 13.99 9.23
CA ALA A 206 2.45 15.42 9.19
C ALA A 206 3.23 15.97 10.39
N SER A 207 3.27 15.27 11.54
CA SER A 207 3.84 15.84 12.79
C SER A 207 4.98 15.04 13.40
N LYS A 208 5.13 13.77 13.07
CA LYS A 208 6.27 12.95 13.50
C LYS A 208 7.38 13.03 12.47
N LYS A 209 8.61 12.93 12.90
CA LYS A 209 9.80 12.88 12.03
C LYS A 209 10.19 11.45 11.72
N GLY A 210 10.92 11.28 10.63
CA GLY A 210 11.46 9.99 10.22
C GLY A 210 10.41 9.01 9.70
N ILE A 211 10.80 7.75 9.67
CA ILE A 211 9.97 6.61 9.29
C ILE A 211 9.66 5.81 10.56
N PHE A 212 8.42 5.41 10.75
CA PHE A 212 8.01 4.59 11.90
C PHE A 212 6.83 3.70 11.55
N VAL A 213 6.47 2.76 12.42
CA VAL A 213 5.45 1.76 12.15
C VAL A 213 4.38 1.72 13.25
N TYR A 214 3.12 1.59 12.83
CA TYR A 214 2.03 1.13 13.67
C TYR A 214 1.76 -0.34 13.39
N GLY A 215 1.67 -1.14 14.47
CA GLY A 215 1.23 -2.53 14.41
C GLY A 215 0.01 -2.77 15.29
N ASN A 216 -0.29 -4.04 15.55
CA ASN A 216 -1.42 -4.46 16.35
C ASN A 216 -0.96 -5.00 17.69
N TYR A 217 -1.77 -4.80 18.73
CA TYR A 217 -1.57 -5.43 20.02
C TYR A 217 -2.00 -6.90 19.94
N MET A 218 -1.20 -7.78 20.53
CA MET A 218 -1.39 -9.23 20.54
C MET A 218 -0.96 -9.83 21.89
N ASP A 219 -1.14 -11.14 22.03
CA ASP A 219 -0.54 -11.89 23.13
C ASP A 219 1.00 -11.85 23.09
N TYR A 220 1.63 -12.21 24.19
CA TYR A 220 3.06 -12.01 24.41
C TYR A 220 3.96 -12.54 23.27
N GLN A 221 3.75 -13.77 22.83
CA GLN A 221 4.64 -14.40 21.85
C GLN A 221 4.47 -13.81 20.45
N ARG A 222 3.24 -13.58 20.03
CA ARG A 222 2.91 -12.93 18.76
C ARG A 222 3.29 -11.45 18.76
N GLN A 223 3.26 -10.80 19.93
CA GLN A 223 3.72 -9.42 20.08
C GLN A 223 5.22 -9.29 19.79
N ILE A 224 6.04 -10.26 20.23
CA ILE A 224 7.47 -10.30 19.90
C ILE A 224 7.67 -10.43 18.39
N GLU A 225 6.95 -11.36 17.76
CA GLU A 225 7.03 -11.57 16.30
C GLU A 225 6.67 -10.32 15.51
N THR A 226 5.56 -9.67 15.85
CA THR A 226 5.14 -8.46 15.13
C THR A 226 6.07 -7.28 15.38
N CYS A 227 6.65 -7.12 16.59
CA CYS A 227 7.61 -6.06 16.89
C CYS A 227 8.98 -6.27 16.22
N LEU A 228 9.31 -7.50 15.84
CA LEU A 228 10.57 -7.81 15.16
C LEU A 228 10.73 -7.03 13.85
N PHE A 229 9.65 -6.83 13.11
CA PHE A 229 9.66 -6.00 11.89
C PHE A 229 10.18 -4.57 12.19
N ALA A 230 9.62 -3.90 13.21
CA ALA A 230 10.06 -2.56 13.60
C ALA A 230 11.53 -2.56 14.02
N LYS A 231 11.98 -3.60 14.75
CA LYS A 231 13.37 -3.72 15.18
C LYS A 231 14.32 -3.93 14.01
N LEU A 232 13.97 -4.79 13.07
CA LEU A 232 14.78 -5.02 11.87
C LEU A 232 14.87 -3.75 11.00
N MET A 233 13.75 -3.01 10.84
CA MET A 233 13.75 -1.72 10.15
C MET A 233 14.73 -0.74 10.82
N SER A 234 14.73 -0.64 12.15
CA SER A 234 15.62 0.27 12.89
C SER A 234 17.10 -0.06 12.75
N LEU A 235 17.43 -1.33 12.53
CA LEU A 235 18.82 -1.76 12.33
C LEU A 235 19.32 -1.53 10.90
N ASN A 236 18.41 -1.39 9.94
CA ASN A 236 18.74 -1.32 8.52
C ASN A 236 18.42 0.04 7.87
N CYS A 237 17.73 0.94 8.57
CA CYS A 237 17.33 2.24 8.04
C CYS A 237 17.66 3.34 9.07
N ILE A 238 18.61 4.20 8.72
CA ILE A 238 19.03 5.33 9.59
C ILE A 238 17.91 6.32 9.86
N ASN A 239 16.95 6.43 8.96
CA ASN A 239 15.80 7.35 9.10
C ASN A 239 14.63 6.73 9.87
N PHE A 240 14.76 5.47 10.33
CA PHE A 240 13.70 4.81 11.07
C PHE A 240 13.72 5.19 12.55
N ASP A 241 12.66 5.85 12.99
CA ASP A 241 12.44 6.17 14.40
C ASP A 241 11.83 4.98 15.13
N PHE A 242 12.70 4.22 15.84
CA PHE A 242 12.24 3.06 16.59
C PHE A 242 11.36 3.45 17.78
N GLU A 243 11.57 4.60 18.41
CA GLU A 243 10.74 5.07 19.53
C GLU A 243 9.37 5.57 19.06
N GLY A 244 9.26 5.94 17.80
CA GLY A 244 8.01 6.36 17.15
C GLY A 244 7.02 5.21 16.92
N TYR A 245 7.44 3.93 16.99
CA TYR A 245 6.56 2.80 16.78
C TYR A 245 5.44 2.71 17.83
N CYS A 246 4.30 2.15 17.44
CA CYS A 246 3.19 1.95 18.37
C CYS A 246 2.38 0.68 18.05
N PHE A 247 2.38 -0.24 19.01
CA PHE A 247 1.67 -1.52 18.97
C PHE A 247 0.64 -1.65 20.13
N GLN A 248 0.19 -0.54 20.66
CA GLN A 248 -0.71 -0.51 21.83
C GLN A 248 -2.17 -0.74 21.41
N GLU A 249 -2.92 -1.50 22.20
CA GLU A 249 -4.35 -1.72 22.03
C GLU A 249 -5.14 -0.40 21.97
N LYS A 250 -4.78 0.56 22.82
CA LYS A 250 -5.38 1.90 22.82
C LYS A 250 -5.29 2.58 21.44
N ASN A 251 -4.18 2.38 20.71
CA ASN A 251 -4.04 2.94 19.38
C ASN A 251 -4.99 2.30 18.37
N MET A 252 -5.25 0.98 18.48
CA MET A 252 -6.18 0.27 17.59
C MET A 252 -7.61 0.78 17.72
N ARG A 253 -8.02 1.22 18.91
CA ARG A 253 -9.39 1.69 19.22
C ARG A 253 -9.53 3.21 19.23
N ALA A 254 -8.43 3.95 19.06
CA ALA A 254 -8.45 5.40 19.12
C ALA A 254 -9.38 5.98 18.04
N LYS A 255 -10.16 6.99 18.41
CA LYS A 255 -10.96 7.77 17.46
C LYS A 255 -10.10 8.85 16.82
N ASP A 256 -10.28 9.05 15.53
CA ASP A 256 -9.69 10.17 14.80
C ASP A 256 -10.35 11.47 15.28
N LYS A 257 -9.52 12.48 15.56
CA LYS A 257 -10.01 13.78 16.07
C LYS A 257 -10.78 14.58 15.01
N ARG A 258 -10.58 14.27 13.72
CA ARG A 258 -11.18 15.02 12.60
C ARG A 258 -12.57 14.49 12.23
N ASP A 259 -12.70 13.16 12.11
CA ASP A 259 -13.93 12.51 11.67
C ASP A 259 -14.67 11.74 12.78
N GLY A 260 -14.05 11.60 13.97
CA GLY A 260 -14.63 10.87 15.11
C GLY A 260 -14.67 9.35 14.93
N LEU A 261 -14.24 8.82 13.79
CA LEU A 261 -14.30 7.40 13.47
C LEU A 261 -13.16 6.62 14.14
N SER A 262 -13.45 5.38 14.51
CA SER A 262 -12.47 4.50 15.16
C SER A 262 -11.42 3.99 14.17
N LYS A 263 -10.17 3.92 14.61
CA LYS A 263 -9.09 3.24 13.87
C LYS A 263 -9.32 1.73 13.69
N GLU A 264 -10.30 1.14 14.36
CA GLU A 264 -10.70 -0.25 14.12
C GLU A 264 -11.14 -0.50 12.66
N GLY A 265 -11.64 0.54 11.99
CA GLY A 265 -11.96 0.51 10.57
C GLY A 265 -10.77 0.75 9.62
N SER A 266 -9.55 0.92 10.12
CA SER A 266 -8.36 1.03 9.27
C SER A 266 -7.95 -0.33 8.68
N GLY A 267 -7.28 -0.30 7.52
CA GLY A 267 -6.81 -1.52 6.85
C GLY A 267 -6.01 -2.42 7.79
N ARG A 268 -5.01 -1.88 8.49
CA ARG A 268 -4.20 -2.61 9.47
C ARG A 268 -5.03 -3.33 10.52
N VAL A 269 -5.97 -2.66 11.16
CA VAL A 269 -6.71 -3.24 12.29
C VAL A 269 -7.82 -4.18 11.80
N ALA A 270 -8.56 -3.78 10.78
CA ALA A 270 -9.67 -4.57 10.25
C ALA A 270 -9.19 -5.89 9.64
N LEU A 271 -8.10 -5.86 8.84
CA LEU A 271 -7.54 -7.06 8.24
C LEU A 271 -6.90 -7.98 9.29
N PHE A 272 -6.17 -7.42 10.27
CA PHE A 272 -5.69 -8.20 11.41
C PHE A 272 -6.82 -8.96 12.11
N LYS A 273 -7.93 -8.28 12.43
CA LYS A 273 -9.08 -8.91 13.10
C LYS A 273 -9.75 -9.98 12.23
N ALA A 274 -9.85 -9.73 10.92
CA ALA A 274 -10.52 -10.64 10.00
C ALA A 274 -9.73 -11.93 9.71
N MET A 275 -8.39 -11.83 9.69
CA MET A 275 -7.50 -12.92 9.26
C MET A 275 -6.60 -13.45 10.39
N ASN A 276 -6.56 -12.78 11.54
CA ASN A 276 -5.57 -13.04 12.58
C ASN A 276 -4.10 -12.94 12.09
N LEU A 277 -3.87 -12.08 11.09
CA LEU A 277 -2.56 -11.89 10.44
C LEU A 277 -1.60 -11.13 11.35
N VAL A 278 -0.57 -11.79 11.86
CA VAL A 278 0.41 -11.21 12.80
C VAL A 278 1.16 -10.04 12.16
N ARG A 279 1.60 -10.20 10.91
CA ARG A 279 2.39 -9.19 10.18
C ARG A 279 1.48 -8.25 9.40
N CYS A 280 0.81 -7.36 10.12
CA CYS A 280 -0.14 -6.40 9.55
C CYS A 280 0.17 -4.99 10.06
N TYR A 281 0.69 -4.11 9.18
CA TYR A 281 1.33 -2.86 9.56
C TYR A 281 0.80 -1.65 8.79
N THR A 282 0.91 -0.48 9.42
CA THR A 282 0.93 0.82 8.75
C THR A 282 2.34 1.39 8.87
N LEU A 283 2.99 1.64 7.75
CA LEU A 283 4.31 2.27 7.69
C LEU A 283 4.13 3.73 7.34
N GLU A 284 4.63 4.60 8.20
CA GLU A 284 4.50 6.05 8.11
C GLU A 284 5.85 6.69 7.77
N ALA A 285 5.85 7.69 6.90
CA ALA A 285 7.00 8.55 6.69
C ALA A 285 6.61 10.02 6.84
N ASN A 286 7.54 10.87 7.28
CA ASN A 286 7.31 12.32 7.33
C ASN A 286 7.36 12.93 5.92
N TYR A 287 6.95 14.20 5.83
CA TYR A 287 6.91 14.94 4.56
C TYR A 287 8.25 15.62 4.21
N ASN A 288 9.25 15.58 5.10
CA ASN A 288 10.54 16.29 4.94
C ASN A 288 11.69 15.32 4.71
#